data_0566201337a015bf569ae5302ebac987
#
_entry.id   0566201337a015bf569ae5302ebac987
#
_cell.length_a   1.000
_cell.length_b   1.000
_cell.length_c   1.000
_cell.angle_alpha   90.00
_cell.angle_beta   90.00
_cell.angle_gamma   90.00
#
_symmetry.space_group_name_H-M   'P 1'
#
loop_
_entity.id
_entity.type
_entity.pdbx_description
1 polymer ?
#
loop_
_entity_poly.entity_id
_entity_poly.type
_entity_poly.pdbx_seq_one_letter_code
_entity_poly.pdbx_strand_id
1 'polypeptide(L)'
;MSAHEILIWIMGFFALLGGLDRIFGNRLGLGKQFEEGILAMGSLALAMVGIITFAPVLASLLRPVVVPVYGFFGADPAMFAGTILACDMGGGALAQELTADPQAAMLGGVLCGSMLGATIVFTIPVAMGILPGKDMPALAKGILAGIVTIPLGVLAGGLVAGFPVMMVLRNLVPIILIGALIALGLLKWEKAMIKGFGYFGKGVLAVITVGLVASIVETLTGFTIIPGLAPIEEGFSTVGAIAIVLAGAFPLVYVLTKALRKPLMLLGKSLGINEVAAGGLIASLANSIATFGLVRDMDARGKVVNIAFAVSAAFVFGDHLGFTAGFAPQMLPGMIVGKLVGGISAIGVALLLTREKK
;
A
#
# COMPACT_ATOMS: atom_id res chain seq x y z
N MET A 1 -10.03 25.03 8.01
CA MET A 1 -10.02 23.55 7.80
C MET A 1 -8.74 23.19 7.09
N SER A 2 -8.02 22.22 7.62
CA SER A 2 -6.85 21.63 6.98
C SER A 2 -7.26 20.73 5.79
N ALA A 3 -6.32 20.39 4.91
CA ALA A 3 -6.61 19.55 3.75
C ALA A 3 -7.15 18.16 4.15
N HIS A 4 -6.65 17.57 5.23
CA HIS A 4 -7.14 16.27 5.69
C HIS A 4 -8.55 16.36 6.29
N GLU A 5 -8.88 17.43 7.01
CA GLU A 5 -10.25 17.66 7.50
C GLU A 5 -11.25 17.74 6.36
N ILE A 6 -10.91 18.46 5.28
CA ILE A 6 -11.76 18.54 4.09
C ILE A 6 -12.02 17.15 3.50
N LEU A 7 -10.96 16.32 3.39
CA LEU A 7 -11.11 14.95 2.88
C LEU A 7 -12.00 14.09 3.79
N ILE A 8 -11.86 14.20 5.11
CA ILE A 8 -12.71 13.48 6.07
C ILE A 8 -14.17 13.93 5.93
N TRP A 9 -14.43 15.23 5.81
CA TRP A 9 -15.78 15.73 5.58
C TRP A 9 -16.40 15.24 4.26
N ILE A 10 -15.60 15.18 3.20
CA ILE A 10 -16.05 14.60 1.92
C ILE A 10 -16.41 13.13 2.09
N MET A 11 -15.57 12.34 2.76
CA MET A 11 -15.87 10.93 3.03
C MET A 11 -17.11 10.76 3.90
N GLY A 12 -17.27 11.58 4.94
CA GLY A 12 -18.48 11.60 5.77
C GLY A 12 -19.76 11.90 4.96
N PHE A 13 -19.70 12.86 4.03
CA PHE A 13 -20.78 13.16 3.11
C PHE A 13 -21.12 11.96 2.20
N PHE A 14 -20.09 11.29 1.66
CA PHE A 14 -20.31 10.10 0.83
C PHE A 14 -20.80 8.88 1.65
N ALA A 15 -20.43 8.75 2.92
CA ALA A 15 -21.01 7.76 3.80
C ALA A 15 -22.51 8.00 4.01
N LEU A 16 -22.91 9.26 4.20
CA LEU A 16 -24.34 9.64 4.30
C LEU A 16 -25.09 9.28 3.00
N LEU A 17 -24.54 9.66 1.84
CA LEU A 17 -25.16 9.34 0.55
C LEU A 17 -25.24 7.82 0.32
N GLY A 18 -24.19 7.08 0.65
CA GLY A 18 -24.17 5.62 0.55
C GLY A 18 -25.21 4.97 1.45
N GLY A 19 -25.30 5.43 2.71
CA GLY A 19 -26.31 4.95 3.66
C GLY A 19 -27.74 5.22 3.18
N LEU A 20 -28.01 6.42 2.66
CA LEU A 20 -29.31 6.76 2.08
C LEU A 20 -29.63 5.90 0.85
N ASP A 21 -28.68 5.76 -0.09
CA ASP A 21 -28.89 4.92 -1.29
C ASP A 21 -29.18 3.46 -0.91
N ARG A 22 -28.52 2.94 0.12
CA ARG A 22 -28.78 1.58 0.66
C ARG A 22 -30.23 1.45 1.15
N ILE A 23 -30.75 2.43 1.89
CA ILE A 23 -32.13 2.47 2.39
C ILE A 23 -33.12 2.47 1.22
N PHE A 24 -32.83 3.21 0.14
CA PHE A 24 -33.69 3.35 -1.03
C PHE A 24 -33.44 2.29 -2.13
N GLY A 25 -32.77 1.20 -1.81
CA GLY A 25 -32.62 0.03 -2.67
C GLY A 25 -31.45 0.09 -3.66
N ASN A 26 -30.37 0.78 -3.33
CA ASN A 26 -29.10 0.81 -4.09
C ASN A 26 -29.22 1.30 -5.54
N ARG A 27 -30.08 2.29 -5.79
CA ARG A 27 -30.36 2.79 -7.15
C ARG A 27 -29.19 3.52 -7.79
N LEU A 28 -28.33 4.16 -6.99
CA LEU A 28 -27.14 4.88 -7.45
C LEU A 28 -25.89 4.00 -7.46
N GLY A 29 -25.92 2.85 -6.78
CA GLY A 29 -24.79 1.96 -6.57
C GLY A 29 -23.85 2.39 -5.45
N LEU A 30 -24.17 3.49 -4.75
CA LEU A 30 -23.38 4.00 -3.63
C LEU A 30 -23.61 3.18 -2.35
N GLY A 31 -24.85 2.68 -2.15
CA GLY A 31 -25.19 1.88 -0.98
C GLY A 31 -24.46 0.55 -0.96
N LYS A 32 -24.24 -0.07 -2.13
CA LYS A 32 -23.39 -1.28 -2.23
C LYS A 32 -21.94 -0.96 -1.83
N GLN A 33 -21.40 0.16 -2.26
CA GLN A 33 -20.05 0.59 -1.90
C GLN A 33 -19.90 0.90 -0.41
N PHE A 34 -20.91 1.53 0.19
CA PHE A 34 -20.99 1.74 1.63
C PHE A 34 -20.94 0.41 2.40
N GLU A 35 -21.72 -0.58 1.98
CA GLU A 35 -21.76 -1.91 2.56
C GLU A 35 -20.41 -2.63 2.42
N GLU A 36 -19.80 -2.60 1.24
CA GLU A 36 -18.47 -3.15 0.98
C GLU A 36 -17.41 -2.52 1.89
N GLY A 37 -17.50 -1.22 2.18
CA GLY A 37 -16.61 -0.53 3.12
C GLY A 37 -16.68 -1.11 4.54
N ILE A 38 -17.87 -1.39 5.04
CA ILE A 38 -18.04 -2.03 6.35
C ILE A 38 -17.61 -3.49 6.31
N LEU A 39 -17.96 -4.24 5.26
CA LEU A 39 -17.60 -5.67 5.12
C LEU A 39 -16.09 -5.89 4.98
N ALA A 40 -15.34 -4.88 4.53
CA ALA A 40 -13.87 -4.93 4.49
C ALA A 40 -13.24 -5.16 5.88
N MET A 41 -13.97 -4.86 6.97
CA MET A 41 -13.49 -5.07 8.34
C MET A 41 -12.98 -6.50 8.60
N GLY A 42 -13.64 -7.52 8.07
CA GLY A 42 -13.23 -8.92 8.27
C GLY A 42 -11.87 -9.24 7.63
N SER A 43 -11.66 -8.82 6.40
CA SER A 43 -10.37 -9.02 5.70
C SER A 43 -9.25 -8.18 6.32
N LEU A 44 -9.54 -6.95 6.73
CA LEU A 44 -8.60 -6.09 7.43
C LEU A 44 -8.23 -6.66 8.81
N ALA A 45 -9.19 -7.20 9.56
CA ALA A 45 -8.90 -7.83 10.84
C ALA A 45 -7.91 -9.00 10.70
N LEU A 46 -8.10 -9.87 9.69
CA LEU A 46 -7.18 -10.97 9.41
C LEU A 46 -5.77 -10.50 9.04
N ALA A 47 -5.65 -9.37 8.36
CA ALA A 47 -4.36 -8.83 7.93
C ALA A 47 -3.66 -7.97 9.00
N MET A 48 -4.42 -7.32 9.88
CA MET A 48 -3.91 -6.26 10.74
C MET A 48 -3.88 -6.62 12.22
N VAL A 49 -4.92 -7.25 12.78
CA VAL A 49 -5.02 -7.44 14.23
C VAL A 49 -3.83 -8.21 14.76
N GLY A 50 -3.45 -9.32 14.09
CA GLY A 50 -2.32 -10.15 14.52
C GLY A 50 -0.99 -9.43 14.51
N ILE A 51 -0.74 -8.55 13.53
CA ILE A 51 0.53 -7.83 13.49
C ILE A 51 0.54 -6.62 14.42
N ILE A 52 -0.59 -5.95 14.64
CA ILE A 52 -0.71 -4.87 15.61
C ILE A 52 -0.42 -5.40 17.02
N THR A 53 -1.05 -6.50 17.40
CA THR A 53 -0.81 -7.12 18.71
C THR A 53 0.62 -7.65 18.85
N PHE A 54 1.23 -8.11 17.77
CA PHE A 54 2.59 -8.67 17.78
C PHE A 54 3.70 -7.60 17.59
N ALA A 55 3.35 -6.36 17.21
CA ALA A 55 4.32 -5.30 16.91
C ALA A 55 5.30 -5.00 18.05
N PRO A 56 4.91 -4.91 19.35
CA PRO A 56 5.86 -4.69 20.44
C PRO A 56 6.91 -5.82 20.56
N VAL A 57 6.48 -7.06 20.41
CA VAL A 57 7.36 -8.23 20.46
C VAL A 57 8.32 -8.23 19.27
N LEU A 58 7.81 -8.00 18.06
CA LEU A 58 8.63 -7.88 16.85
C LEU A 58 9.65 -6.75 16.98
N ALA A 59 9.22 -5.59 17.45
CA ALA A 59 10.11 -4.46 17.64
C ALA A 59 11.23 -4.78 18.64
N SER A 60 10.92 -5.44 19.76
CA SER A 60 11.93 -5.85 20.75
C SER A 60 12.97 -6.81 20.17
N LEU A 61 12.54 -7.74 19.33
CA LEU A 61 13.42 -8.72 18.66
C LEU A 61 14.27 -8.07 17.56
N LEU A 62 13.72 -7.08 16.84
CA LEU A 62 14.35 -6.47 15.68
C LEU A 62 15.26 -5.29 16.04
N ARG A 63 14.97 -4.54 17.13
CA ARG A 63 15.74 -3.37 17.57
C ARG A 63 17.25 -3.59 17.64
N PRO A 64 17.80 -4.71 18.19
CA PRO A 64 19.23 -4.91 18.29
C PRO A 64 19.96 -4.92 16.95
N VAL A 65 19.25 -5.24 15.86
CA VAL A 65 19.81 -5.30 14.49
C VAL A 65 19.41 -4.04 13.70
N VAL A 66 18.14 -3.67 13.74
CA VAL A 66 17.59 -2.59 12.90
C VAL A 66 18.16 -1.23 13.32
N VAL A 67 18.21 -0.94 14.63
CA VAL A 67 18.68 0.37 15.12
C VAL A 67 20.14 0.65 14.69
N PRO A 68 21.13 -0.23 14.91
CA PRO A 68 22.48 0.06 14.47
C PRO A 68 22.63 0.11 12.94
N VAL A 69 21.91 -0.75 12.20
CA VAL A 69 21.98 -0.77 10.72
C VAL A 69 21.45 0.53 10.12
N TYR A 70 20.26 0.98 10.52
CA TYR A 70 19.68 2.22 10.00
C TYR A 70 20.43 3.45 10.54
N GLY A 71 20.87 3.43 11.79
CA GLY A 71 21.71 4.48 12.39
C GLY A 71 23.03 4.68 11.66
N PHE A 72 23.65 3.62 11.13
CA PHE A 72 24.85 3.72 10.29
C PHE A 72 24.62 4.58 9.03
N PHE A 73 23.41 4.54 8.45
CA PHE A 73 23.02 5.36 7.31
C PHE A 73 22.48 6.75 7.71
N GLY A 74 22.42 7.07 9.02
CA GLY A 74 21.81 8.28 9.53
C GLY A 74 20.29 8.32 9.36
N ALA A 75 19.66 7.17 9.16
CA ALA A 75 18.23 6.99 8.98
C ALA A 75 17.58 6.45 10.25
N ASP A 76 16.30 6.73 10.40
CA ASP A 76 15.51 6.24 11.51
C ASP A 76 15.12 4.75 11.33
N PRO A 77 15.15 3.92 12.39
CA PRO A 77 14.77 2.51 12.33
C PRO A 77 13.32 2.25 11.90
N ALA A 78 12.42 3.22 12.03
CA ALA A 78 11.04 3.12 11.54
C ALA A 78 10.96 2.85 10.02
N MET A 79 11.97 3.28 9.25
CA MET A 79 12.03 3.04 7.81
C MET A 79 12.11 1.55 7.46
N PHE A 80 12.66 0.72 8.36
CA PHE A 80 12.68 -0.74 8.21
C PHE A 80 11.27 -1.32 8.08
N ALA A 81 10.34 -0.89 8.94
CA ALA A 81 8.98 -1.42 8.93
C ALA A 81 8.30 -1.23 7.56
N GLY A 82 8.35 -0.01 7.01
CA GLY A 82 7.77 0.27 5.70
C GLY A 82 8.57 -0.26 4.51
N THR A 83 9.79 -0.76 4.74
CA THR A 83 10.56 -1.47 3.71
C THR A 83 10.03 -2.89 3.50
N ILE A 84 9.59 -3.56 4.57
CA ILE A 84 9.24 -4.98 4.54
C ILE A 84 7.75 -5.27 4.70
N LEU A 85 6.97 -4.33 5.24
CA LEU A 85 5.53 -4.50 5.50
C LEU A 85 4.71 -3.39 4.82
N ALA A 86 3.54 -3.75 4.28
CA ALA A 86 2.58 -2.76 3.85
C ALA A 86 2.07 -1.94 5.05
N CYS A 87 1.70 -0.69 4.80
CA CYS A 87 1.24 0.22 5.85
C CYS A 87 0.09 -0.38 6.68
N ASP A 88 -0.86 -0.99 6.01
CA ASP A 88 -2.05 -1.66 6.54
C ASP A 88 -1.84 -3.13 6.92
N MET A 89 -0.67 -3.70 6.65
CA MET A 89 -0.27 -5.05 7.09
C MET A 89 0.80 -4.98 8.18
N GLY A 90 0.68 -4.02 9.09
CA GLY A 90 1.51 -3.84 10.26
C GLY A 90 2.71 -2.92 10.10
N GLY A 91 2.98 -2.41 8.89
CA GLY A 91 4.07 -1.46 8.67
C GLY A 91 3.93 -0.20 9.50
N GLY A 92 2.69 0.34 9.63
CA GLY A 92 2.39 1.49 10.49
C GLY A 92 2.64 1.20 11.96
N ALA A 93 2.09 0.12 12.48
CA ALA A 93 2.23 -0.25 13.89
C ALA A 93 3.69 -0.57 14.27
N LEU A 94 4.39 -1.38 13.47
CA LEU A 94 5.80 -1.70 13.72
C LEU A 94 6.69 -0.46 13.63
N ALA A 95 6.41 0.49 12.74
CA ALA A 95 7.16 1.73 12.64
C ALA A 95 7.05 2.55 13.93
N GLN A 96 5.84 2.68 14.49
CA GLN A 96 5.61 3.37 15.77
C GLN A 96 6.39 2.71 16.92
N GLU A 97 6.44 1.39 16.94
CA GLU A 97 7.19 0.66 17.95
C GLU A 97 8.72 0.79 17.80
N LEU A 98 9.25 1.02 16.60
CA LEU A 98 10.69 1.08 16.36
C LEU A 98 11.32 2.45 16.69
N THR A 99 10.54 3.53 16.71
CA THR A 99 11.05 4.90 16.93
C THR A 99 10.21 5.68 17.93
N ALA A 100 10.84 6.68 18.52
CA ALA A 100 10.15 7.71 19.33
C ALA A 100 9.81 8.97 18.50
N ASP A 101 10.30 9.08 17.25
CA ASP A 101 10.01 10.20 16.35
C ASP A 101 8.71 9.95 15.56
N PRO A 102 7.61 10.67 15.86
CA PRO A 102 6.35 10.47 15.17
C PRO A 102 6.42 10.74 13.66
N GLN A 103 7.28 11.68 13.21
CA GLN A 103 7.44 11.97 11.78
C GLN A 103 8.15 10.84 11.05
N ALA A 104 9.19 10.27 11.67
CA ALA A 104 9.88 9.10 11.13
C ALA A 104 8.96 7.87 11.08
N ALA A 105 8.15 7.65 12.12
CA ALA A 105 7.15 6.58 12.14
C ALA A 105 6.15 6.72 10.98
N MET A 106 5.66 7.93 10.72
CA MET A 106 4.72 8.19 9.61
C MET A 106 5.41 8.09 8.24
N LEU A 107 6.64 8.58 8.11
CA LEU A 107 7.41 8.47 6.86
C LEU A 107 7.68 7.00 6.49
N GLY A 108 8.15 6.20 7.47
CA GLY A 108 8.42 4.77 7.29
C GLY A 108 7.14 3.97 7.17
N GLY A 109 6.30 3.99 8.21
CA GLY A 109 5.14 3.13 8.32
C GLY A 109 4.03 3.43 7.33
N VAL A 110 3.72 4.71 7.08
CA VAL A 110 2.62 5.11 6.17
C VAL A 110 3.14 5.32 4.75
N LEU A 111 4.07 6.25 4.51
CA LEU A 111 4.48 6.58 3.14
C LEU A 111 5.30 5.47 2.49
N CYS A 112 6.40 5.02 3.11
CA CYS A 112 7.22 3.95 2.56
C CYS A 112 6.44 2.62 2.54
N GLY A 113 5.72 2.29 3.61
CA GLY A 113 4.91 1.08 3.73
C GLY A 113 3.81 0.98 2.68
N SER A 114 3.17 2.10 2.32
CA SER A 114 2.13 2.11 1.27
C SER A 114 2.67 1.95 -0.15
N MET A 115 3.98 1.99 -0.36
CA MET A 115 4.63 1.82 -1.66
C MET A 115 5.60 0.63 -1.67
N LEU A 116 6.76 0.71 -1.00
CA LEU A 116 7.77 -0.36 -1.04
C LEU A 116 7.29 -1.60 -0.29
N GLY A 117 6.86 -1.45 0.95
CA GLY A 117 6.37 -2.57 1.76
C GLY A 117 5.21 -3.28 1.09
N ALA A 118 4.20 -2.54 0.64
CA ALA A 118 3.06 -3.09 -0.09
C ALA A 118 3.48 -3.82 -1.38
N THR A 119 4.52 -3.35 -2.06
CA THR A 119 5.05 -4.02 -3.25
C THR A 119 5.64 -5.37 -2.90
N ILE A 120 6.46 -5.44 -1.85
CA ILE A 120 7.19 -6.65 -1.47
C ILE A 120 6.27 -7.71 -0.88
N VAL A 121 5.39 -7.33 0.06
CA VAL A 121 4.60 -8.30 0.82
C VAL A 121 3.26 -8.63 0.17
N PHE A 122 2.74 -7.76 -0.69
CA PHE A 122 1.42 -7.94 -1.30
C PHE A 122 1.46 -7.94 -2.83
N THR A 123 1.90 -6.85 -3.46
CA THR A 123 1.77 -6.67 -4.92
C THR A 123 2.46 -7.79 -5.71
N ILE A 124 3.71 -8.13 -5.38
CA ILE A 124 4.47 -9.19 -6.06
C ILE A 124 3.85 -10.57 -5.79
N PRO A 125 3.61 -11.00 -4.53
CA PRO A 125 2.99 -12.29 -4.25
C PRO A 125 1.62 -12.49 -4.92
N VAL A 126 0.78 -11.45 -4.89
CA VAL A 126 -0.56 -11.49 -5.50
C VAL A 126 -0.47 -11.57 -7.02
N ALA A 127 0.39 -10.75 -7.64
CA ALA A 127 0.60 -10.80 -9.09
C ALA A 127 1.07 -12.18 -9.55
N MET A 128 1.96 -12.83 -8.79
CA MET A 128 2.40 -14.22 -9.07
C MET A 128 1.27 -15.23 -9.02
N GLY A 129 0.28 -15.02 -8.17
CA GLY A 129 -0.89 -15.91 -8.08
C GLY A 129 -1.90 -15.73 -9.22
N ILE A 130 -1.91 -14.55 -9.86
CA ILE A 130 -2.91 -14.17 -10.86
C ILE A 130 -2.34 -14.25 -12.30
N LEU A 131 -1.09 -13.79 -12.49
CA LEU A 131 -0.52 -13.63 -13.82
C LEU A 131 -0.07 -14.97 -14.42
N PRO A 132 -0.37 -15.21 -15.73
CA PRO A 132 0.19 -16.35 -16.45
C PRO A 132 1.73 -16.28 -16.51
N GLY A 133 2.40 -17.43 -16.54
CA GLY A 133 3.87 -17.50 -16.59
C GLY A 133 4.52 -16.72 -17.74
N LYS A 134 3.82 -16.58 -18.87
CA LYS A 134 4.28 -15.78 -20.03
C LYS A 134 4.38 -14.27 -19.73
N ASP A 135 3.67 -13.78 -18.72
CA ASP A 135 3.62 -12.36 -18.36
C ASP A 135 4.59 -12.01 -17.22
N MET A 136 5.34 -13.00 -16.67
CA MET A 136 6.37 -12.76 -15.64
C MET A 136 7.45 -11.75 -16.05
N PRO A 137 7.97 -11.75 -17.30
CA PRO A 137 8.91 -10.72 -17.72
C PRO A 137 8.32 -9.29 -17.71
N ALA A 138 7.02 -9.15 -18.00
CA ALA A 138 6.35 -7.85 -17.87
C ALA A 138 6.20 -7.46 -16.39
N LEU A 139 5.92 -8.43 -15.50
CA LEU A 139 5.89 -8.22 -14.05
C LEU A 139 7.24 -7.68 -13.55
N ALA A 140 8.33 -8.36 -13.87
CA ALA A 140 9.67 -7.95 -13.43
C ALA A 140 10.06 -6.55 -13.94
N LYS A 141 9.80 -6.24 -15.22
CA LYS A 141 10.05 -4.92 -15.80
C LYS A 141 9.19 -3.83 -15.15
N GLY A 142 7.90 -4.12 -14.91
CA GLY A 142 7.00 -3.18 -14.27
C GLY A 142 7.41 -2.91 -12.81
N ILE A 143 7.72 -3.96 -12.05
CA ILE A 143 8.22 -3.81 -10.67
C ILE A 143 9.53 -3.01 -10.65
N LEU A 144 10.47 -3.31 -11.54
CA LEU A 144 11.72 -2.56 -11.67
C LEU A 144 11.44 -1.07 -11.90
N ALA A 145 10.57 -0.73 -12.87
CA ALA A 145 10.21 0.65 -13.17
C ALA A 145 9.53 1.35 -11.98
N GLY A 146 8.68 0.62 -11.23
CA GLY A 146 7.99 1.15 -10.07
C GLY A 146 8.92 1.38 -8.87
N ILE A 147 9.77 0.41 -8.52
CA ILE A 147 10.63 0.49 -7.32
C ILE A 147 11.61 1.67 -7.40
N VAL A 148 12.20 1.93 -8.56
CA VAL A 148 13.16 3.03 -8.71
C VAL A 148 12.54 4.41 -8.54
N THR A 149 11.23 4.54 -8.62
CA THR A 149 10.49 5.80 -8.45
C THR A 149 9.87 5.96 -7.06
N ILE A 150 9.88 4.93 -6.22
CA ILE A 150 9.37 5.01 -4.84
C ILE A 150 10.04 6.15 -4.04
N PRO A 151 11.37 6.36 -4.10
CA PRO A 151 12.00 7.47 -3.38
C PRO A 151 11.43 8.84 -3.76
N LEU A 152 11.05 9.05 -5.02
CA LEU A 152 10.39 10.29 -5.45
C LEU A 152 8.99 10.43 -4.84
N GLY A 153 8.25 9.33 -4.78
CA GLY A 153 6.94 9.30 -4.14
C GLY A 153 7.03 9.60 -2.65
N VAL A 154 7.94 8.94 -1.92
CA VAL A 154 8.15 9.16 -0.49
C VAL A 154 8.61 10.59 -0.20
N LEU A 155 9.51 11.14 -1.05
CA LEU A 155 9.95 12.53 -0.93
C LEU A 155 8.77 13.50 -1.10
N ALA A 156 8.02 13.35 -2.19
CA ALA A 156 6.86 14.22 -2.47
C ALA A 156 5.81 14.14 -1.35
N GLY A 157 5.49 12.93 -0.90
CA GLY A 157 4.55 12.70 0.20
C GLY A 157 5.02 13.30 1.53
N GLY A 158 6.30 13.15 1.87
CA GLY A 158 6.90 13.71 3.08
C GLY A 158 6.89 15.25 3.05
N LEU A 159 7.18 15.87 1.90
CA LEU A 159 7.13 17.32 1.76
C LEU A 159 5.70 17.87 1.89
N VAL A 160 4.72 17.19 1.30
CA VAL A 160 3.30 17.57 1.44
C VAL A 160 2.79 17.37 2.87
N ALA A 161 3.32 16.38 3.59
CA ALA A 161 3.05 16.19 5.01
C ALA A 161 3.75 17.23 5.92
N GLY A 162 4.55 18.14 5.35
CA GLY A 162 5.28 19.19 6.08
C GLY A 162 6.53 18.70 6.79
N PHE A 163 7.09 17.55 6.42
CA PHE A 163 8.30 17.02 7.02
C PHE A 163 9.55 17.78 6.56
N PRO A 164 10.55 17.99 7.44
CA PRO A 164 11.80 18.63 7.06
C PRO A 164 12.50 17.88 5.92
N VAL A 165 12.90 18.59 4.86
CA VAL A 165 13.53 18.00 3.66
C VAL A 165 14.71 17.10 4.03
N MET A 166 15.60 17.57 4.92
CA MET A 166 16.80 16.83 5.32
C MET A 166 16.45 15.54 6.08
N MET A 167 15.40 15.57 6.90
CA MET A 167 14.87 14.37 7.57
C MET A 167 14.41 13.34 6.55
N VAL A 168 13.61 13.76 5.56
CA VAL A 168 13.14 12.86 4.50
C VAL A 168 14.30 12.30 3.68
N LEU A 169 15.25 13.15 3.25
CA LEU A 169 16.40 12.71 2.44
C LEU A 169 17.29 11.70 3.17
N ARG A 170 17.59 11.90 4.46
CA ARG A 170 18.37 10.94 5.26
C ARG A 170 17.66 9.59 5.36
N ASN A 171 16.37 9.62 5.61
CA ASN A 171 15.56 8.41 5.72
C ASN A 171 15.38 7.67 4.37
N LEU A 172 15.53 8.35 3.24
CA LEU A 172 15.50 7.72 1.92
C LEU A 172 16.79 6.96 1.57
N VAL A 173 17.93 7.22 2.22
CA VAL A 173 19.20 6.54 1.90
C VAL A 173 19.07 5.01 1.92
N PRO A 174 18.62 4.36 3.00
CA PRO A 174 18.46 2.90 3.00
C PRO A 174 17.40 2.42 1.98
N ILE A 175 16.36 3.20 1.73
CA ILE A 175 15.31 2.85 0.77
C ILE A 175 15.86 2.83 -0.66
N ILE A 176 16.69 3.81 -1.02
CA ILE A 176 17.36 3.87 -2.32
C ILE A 176 18.32 2.68 -2.49
N LEU A 177 19.09 2.36 -1.46
CA LEU A 177 20.03 1.23 -1.49
C LEU A 177 19.28 -0.10 -1.64
N ILE A 178 18.24 -0.33 -0.86
CA ILE A 178 17.42 -1.55 -0.94
C ILE A 178 16.71 -1.62 -2.29
N GLY A 179 16.13 -0.51 -2.76
CA GLY A 179 15.52 -0.42 -4.08
C GLY A 179 16.51 -0.74 -5.21
N ALA A 180 17.75 -0.24 -5.12
CA ALA A 180 18.81 -0.55 -6.08
C ALA A 180 19.22 -2.03 -6.04
N LEU A 181 19.31 -2.63 -4.85
CA LEU A 181 19.60 -4.07 -4.70
C LEU A 181 18.49 -4.93 -5.29
N ILE A 182 17.23 -4.57 -5.03
CA ILE A 182 16.07 -5.27 -5.62
C ILE A 182 16.09 -5.11 -7.15
N ALA A 183 16.35 -3.90 -7.66
CA ALA A 183 16.45 -3.64 -9.09
C ALA A 183 17.55 -4.48 -9.75
N LEU A 184 18.76 -4.52 -9.16
CA LEU A 184 19.86 -5.36 -9.63
C LEU A 184 19.51 -6.86 -9.58
N GLY A 185 18.84 -7.29 -8.52
CA GLY A 185 18.36 -8.66 -8.37
C GLY A 185 17.34 -9.04 -9.46
N LEU A 186 16.39 -8.17 -9.75
CA LEU A 186 15.39 -8.37 -10.82
C LEU A 186 16.04 -8.39 -12.21
N LEU A 187 17.09 -7.59 -12.44
CA LEU A 187 17.81 -7.58 -13.71
C LEU A 187 18.67 -8.85 -13.93
N LYS A 188 19.27 -9.39 -12.86
CA LYS A 188 20.20 -10.52 -12.97
C LYS A 188 19.56 -11.87 -12.66
N TRP A 189 18.62 -11.92 -11.73
CA TRP A 189 18.03 -13.14 -11.17
C TRP A 189 16.50 -13.03 -11.03
N GLU A 190 15.83 -12.52 -12.07
CA GLU A 190 14.38 -12.24 -12.11
C GLU A 190 13.53 -13.34 -11.44
N LYS A 191 13.67 -14.59 -11.90
CA LYS A 191 12.87 -15.71 -11.40
C LYS A 191 13.10 -16.01 -9.93
N ALA A 192 14.36 -15.91 -9.47
CA ALA A 192 14.73 -16.17 -8.09
C ALA A 192 14.19 -15.06 -7.16
N MET A 193 14.30 -13.80 -7.58
CA MET A 193 13.78 -12.65 -6.83
C MET A 193 12.25 -12.71 -6.67
N ILE A 194 11.53 -12.93 -7.76
CA ILE A 194 10.07 -13.03 -7.74
C ILE A 194 9.64 -14.19 -6.83
N LYS A 195 10.27 -15.37 -6.96
CA LYS A 195 9.99 -16.52 -6.10
C LYS A 195 10.32 -16.26 -4.64
N GLY A 196 11.44 -15.56 -4.38
CA GLY A 196 11.86 -15.16 -3.03
C GLY A 196 10.83 -14.25 -2.36
N PHE A 197 10.32 -13.25 -3.06
CA PHE A 197 9.24 -12.40 -2.54
C PHE A 197 7.95 -13.17 -2.27
N GLY A 198 7.62 -14.17 -3.09
CA GLY A 198 6.49 -15.06 -2.82
C GLY A 198 6.64 -15.85 -1.52
N TYR A 199 7.83 -16.37 -1.22
CA TYR A 199 8.10 -17.02 0.06
C TYR A 199 8.10 -16.04 1.22
N PHE A 200 8.67 -14.84 1.03
CA PHE A 200 8.67 -13.80 2.05
C PHE A 200 7.23 -13.39 2.43
N GLY A 201 6.37 -13.11 1.44
CA GLY A 201 4.96 -12.78 1.70
C GLY A 201 4.22 -13.88 2.47
N LYS A 202 4.46 -15.17 2.15
CA LYS A 202 3.91 -16.30 2.92
C LYS A 202 4.44 -16.31 4.36
N GLY A 203 5.72 -16.00 4.56
CA GLY A 203 6.32 -15.90 5.90
C GLY A 203 5.69 -14.78 6.72
N VAL A 204 5.49 -13.61 6.13
CA VAL A 204 4.80 -12.47 6.78
C VAL A 204 3.36 -12.86 7.16
N LEU A 205 2.62 -13.49 6.25
CA LEU A 205 1.27 -13.97 6.55
C LEU A 205 1.25 -14.98 7.72
N ALA A 206 2.23 -15.87 7.78
CA ALA A 206 2.35 -16.81 8.89
C ALA A 206 2.59 -16.09 10.22
N VAL A 207 3.48 -15.09 10.25
CA VAL A 207 3.75 -14.27 11.45
C VAL A 207 2.49 -13.54 11.91
N ILE A 208 1.77 -12.89 10.99
CA ILE A 208 0.50 -12.21 11.27
C ILE A 208 -0.50 -13.20 11.88
N THR A 209 -0.64 -14.39 11.28
CA THR A 209 -1.58 -15.41 11.76
C THR A 209 -1.22 -15.93 13.14
N VAL A 210 0.08 -16.14 13.41
CA VAL A 210 0.55 -16.57 14.74
C VAL A 210 0.22 -15.52 15.80
N GLY A 211 0.47 -14.23 15.53
CA GLY A 211 0.11 -13.15 16.44
C GLY A 211 -1.39 -13.11 16.72
N LEU A 212 -2.22 -13.21 15.67
CA LEU A 212 -3.68 -13.22 15.80
C LEU A 212 -4.18 -14.39 16.63
N VAL A 213 -3.70 -15.61 16.34
CA VAL A 213 -4.12 -16.82 17.07
C VAL A 213 -3.68 -16.75 18.53
N ALA A 214 -2.44 -16.31 18.81
CA ALA A 214 -1.96 -16.17 20.18
C ALA A 214 -2.82 -15.17 20.98
N SER A 215 -3.17 -14.02 20.37
CA SER A 215 -4.04 -13.02 21.02
C SER A 215 -5.46 -13.53 21.24
N ILE A 216 -6.03 -14.30 20.27
CA ILE A 216 -7.36 -14.91 20.43
C ILE A 216 -7.36 -15.91 21.58
N VAL A 217 -6.35 -16.79 21.67
CA VAL A 217 -6.25 -17.77 22.77
C VAL A 217 -6.14 -17.07 24.10
N GLU A 218 -5.29 -16.06 24.21
CA GLU A 218 -5.14 -15.29 25.45
C GLU A 218 -6.45 -14.61 25.87
N THR A 219 -7.15 -13.98 24.92
CA THR A 219 -8.45 -13.32 25.18
C THR A 219 -9.53 -14.30 25.63
N LEU A 220 -9.60 -15.49 25.02
CA LEU A 220 -10.64 -16.48 25.33
C LEU A 220 -10.36 -17.27 26.61
N THR A 221 -9.09 -17.53 26.91
CA THR A 221 -8.73 -18.51 27.97
C THR A 221 -7.93 -17.90 29.12
N GLY A 222 -7.39 -16.68 28.95
CA GLY A 222 -6.41 -16.09 29.87
C GLY A 222 -5.01 -16.72 29.76
N PHE A 223 -4.80 -17.70 28.86
CA PHE A 223 -3.50 -18.35 28.70
C PHE A 223 -2.64 -17.58 27.71
N THR A 224 -1.53 -17.02 28.18
CA THR A 224 -0.57 -16.27 27.38
C THR A 224 0.39 -17.23 26.67
N ILE A 225 0.25 -17.37 25.34
CA ILE A 225 1.17 -18.16 24.48
C ILE A 225 2.44 -17.37 24.24
N ILE A 226 2.32 -16.07 23.91
CA ILE A 226 3.45 -15.18 23.60
C ILE A 226 3.38 -13.99 24.57
N PRO A 227 4.34 -13.86 25.50
CA PRO A 227 4.37 -12.73 26.41
C PRO A 227 4.69 -11.42 25.68
N GLY A 228 4.04 -10.33 26.11
CA GLY A 228 4.32 -8.99 25.61
C GLY A 228 3.54 -8.60 24.36
N LEU A 229 2.49 -9.35 24.01
CA LEU A 229 1.53 -8.93 22.98
C LEU A 229 0.76 -7.68 23.46
N ALA A 230 0.44 -6.76 22.55
CA ALA A 230 -0.51 -5.71 22.81
C ALA A 230 -1.94 -6.27 22.92
N PRO A 231 -2.85 -5.59 23.63
CA PRO A 231 -4.25 -6.00 23.75
C PRO A 231 -4.92 -6.15 22.37
N ILE A 232 -5.69 -7.21 22.17
CA ILE A 232 -6.35 -7.51 20.90
C ILE A 232 -7.36 -6.42 20.50
N GLU A 233 -7.93 -5.73 21.50
CA GLU A 233 -8.87 -4.63 21.35
C GLU A 233 -8.26 -3.46 20.58
N GLU A 234 -6.96 -3.19 20.70
CA GLU A 234 -6.25 -2.14 19.94
C GLU A 234 -6.29 -2.45 18.45
N GLY A 235 -6.07 -3.71 18.08
CA GLY A 235 -6.15 -4.17 16.71
C GLY A 235 -7.56 -4.01 16.13
N PHE A 236 -8.57 -4.46 16.85
CA PHE A 236 -9.98 -4.34 16.42
C PHE A 236 -10.47 -2.89 16.42
N SER A 237 -10.05 -2.07 17.37
CA SER A 237 -10.37 -0.63 17.39
C SER A 237 -9.80 0.07 16.13
N THR A 238 -8.55 -0.24 15.78
CA THR A 238 -7.92 0.30 14.56
C THR A 238 -8.67 -0.14 13.31
N VAL A 239 -8.98 -1.42 13.18
CA VAL A 239 -9.72 -1.97 12.04
C VAL A 239 -11.13 -1.38 11.96
N GLY A 240 -11.80 -1.21 13.10
CA GLY A 240 -13.12 -0.56 13.17
C GLY A 240 -13.08 0.89 12.69
N ALA A 241 -12.08 1.67 13.13
CA ALA A 241 -11.89 3.04 12.65
C ALA A 241 -11.67 3.10 11.13
N ILE A 242 -10.88 2.18 10.57
CA ILE A 242 -10.66 2.08 9.14
C ILE A 242 -11.95 1.74 8.40
N ALA A 243 -12.73 0.78 8.86
CA ALA A 243 -13.99 0.38 8.23
C ALA A 243 -15.02 1.54 8.19
N ILE A 244 -15.07 2.34 9.25
CA ILE A 244 -15.91 3.55 9.30
C ILE A 244 -15.51 4.52 8.17
N VAL A 245 -14.23 4.72 7.96
CA VAL A 245 -13.72 5.58 6.88
C VAL A 245 -14.02 4.97 5.50
N LEU A 246 -13.81 3.66 5.34
CA LEU A 246 -14.05 2.96 4.07
C LEU A 246 -15.53 3.01 3.65
N ALA A 247 -16.46 3.04 4.59
CA ALA A 247 -17.88 3.21 4.32
C ALA A 247 -18.20 4.54 3.59
N GLY A 248 -17.35 5.56 3.75
CA GLY A 248 -17.43 6.81 2.99
C GLY A 248 -16.47 6.87 1.80
N ALA A 249 -15.27 6.32 1.96
CA ALA A 249 -14.25 6.35 0.92
C ALA A 249 -14.66 5.53 -0.32
N PHE A 250 -15.25 4.35 -0.17
CA PHE A 250 -15.63 3.52 -1.32
C PHE A 250 -16.72 4.16 -2.19
N PRO A 251 -17.82 4.71 -1.64
CA PRO A 251 -18.76 5.49 -2.46
C PRO A 251 -18.10 6.69 -3.16
N LEU A 252 -17.21 7.44 -2.48
CA LEU A 252 -16.45 8.52 -3.08
C LEU A 252 -15.62 8.03 -4.27
N VAL A 253 -14.84 6.96 -4.07
CA VAL A 253 -13.97 6.36 -5.09
C VAL A 253 -14.77 5.85 -6.28
N TYR A 254 -15.93 5.28 -6.05
CA TYR A 254 -16.83 4.84 -7.11
C TYR A 254 -17.25 6.00 -8.02
N VAL A 255 -17.62 7.15 -7.44
CA VAL A 255 -17.95 8.36 -8.22
C VAL A 255 -16.72 8.91 -8.93
N LEU A 256 -15.57 9.00 -8.21
CA LEU A 256 -14.33 9.50 -8.76
C LEU A 256 -13.84 8.63 -9.94
N THR A 257 -13.91 7.32 -9.82
CA THR A 257 -13.54 6.36 -10.88
C THR A 257 -14.39 6.55 -12.13
N LYS A 258 -15.71 6.75 -11.97
CA LYS A 258 -16.59 7.07 -13.10
C LYS A 258 -16.24 8.40 -13.76
N ALA A 259 -15.94 9.44 -12.96
CA ALA A 259 -15.55 10.75 -13.46
C ALA A 259 -14.21 10.74 -14.20
N LEU A 260 -13.22 10.00 -13.65
CA LEU A 260 -11.87 9.89 -14.22
C LEU A 260 -11.80 8.96 -15.45
N ARG A 261 -12.82 8.16 -15.73
CA ARG A 261 -12.80 7.18 -16.82
C ARG A 261 -12.44 7.80 -18.17
N LYS A 262 -13.14 8.88 -18.58
CA LYS A 262 -12.88 9.53 -19.86
C LYS A 262 -11.47 10.11 -19.97
N PRO A 263 -10.98 10.97 -19.04
CA PRO A 263 -9.63 11.52 -19.12
C PRO A 263 -8.54 10.44 -19.08
N LEU A 264 -8.70 9.38 -18.29
CA LEU A 264 -7.69 8.30 -18.24
C LEU A 264 -7.69 7.42 -19.49
N MET A 265 -8.85 7.22 -20.14
CA MET A 265 -8.91 6.57 -21.46
C MET A 265 -8.19 7.41 -22.54
N LEU A 266 -8.32 8.72 -22.52
CA LEU A 266 -7.60 9.62 -23.43
C LEU A 266 -6.07 9.58 -23.14
N LEU A 267 -5.69 9.57 -21.87
CA LEU A 267 -4.29 9.41 -21.45
C LEU A 267 -3.73 8.07 -21.97
N GLY A 268 -4.48 6.98 -21.88
CA GLY A 268 -4.07 5.67 -22.40
C GLY A 268 -3.70 5.72 -23.89
N LYS A 269 -4.50 6.40 -24.70
CA LYS A 269 -4.20 6.62 -26.13
C LYS A 269 -2.88 7.39 -26.34
N SER A 270 -2.64 8.44 -25.57
CA SER A 270 -1.38 9.21 -25.66
C SER A 270 -0.15 8.45 -25.21
N LEU A 271 -0.31 7.46 -24.30
CA LEU A 271 0.75 6.56 -23.86
C LEU A 271 1.01 5.41 -24.86
N GLY A 272 0.17 5.24 -25.87
CA GLY A 272 0.26 4.16 -26.85
C GLY A 272 -0.01 2.78 -26.22
N ILE A 273 -1.01 2.70 -25.33
CA ILE A 273 -1.49 1.48 -24.68
C ILE A 273 -2.95 1.23 -25.08
N ASN A 274 -3.37 -0.04 -25.08
CA ASN A 274 -4.73 -0.39 -25.45
C ASN A 274 -5.77 0.04 -24.39
N GLU A 275 -7.06 -0.03 -24.74
CA GLU A 275 -8.15 0.40 -23.86
C GLU A 275 -8.23 -0.40 -22.57
N VAL A 276 -7.90 -1.69 -22.61
CA VAL A 276 -7.86 -2.55 -21.41
C VAL A 276 -6.78 -2.07 -20.45
N ALA A 277 -5.60 -1.71 -20.96
CA ALA A 277 -4.52 -1.17 -20.16
C ALA A 277 -4.87 0.22 -19.58
N ALA A 278 -5.54 1.07 -20.35
CA ALA A 278 -6.05 2.35 -19.82
C ALA A 278 -7.07 2.14 -18.69
N GLY A 279 -7.96 1.14 -18.82
CA GLY A 279 -8.87 0.72 -17.75
C GLY A 279 -8.15 0.17 -16.52
N GLY A 280 -7.05 -0.54 -16.72
CA GLY A 280 -6.20 -1.07 -15.65
C GLY A 280 -5.58 0.02 -14.77
N LEU A 281 -5.15 1.15 -15.34
CA LEU A 281 -4.66 2.30 -14.55
C LEU A 281 -5.73 2.83 -13.59
N ILE A 282 -6.99 2.87 -14.04
CA ILE A 282 -8.12 3.28 -13.21
C ILE A 282 -8.36 2.26 -12.09
N ALA A 283 -8.37 0.98 -12.44
CA ALA A 283 -8.60 -0.10 -11.49
C ALA A 283 -7.53 -0.14 -10.39
N SER A 284 -6.27 0.14 -10.74
CA SER A 284 -5.15 0.20 -9.78
C SER A 284 -5.39 1.21 -8.65
N LEU A 285 -6.01 2.35 -8.93
CA LEU A 285 -6.25 3.39 -7.91
C LEU A 285 -7.09 2.84 -6.74
N ALA A 286 -8.00 1.92 -7.02
CA ALA A 286 -8.78 1.25 -6.00
C ALA A 286 -8.10 -0.03 -5.50
N ASN A 287 -7.68 -0.93 -6.44
CA ASN A 287 -7.16 -2.25 -6.09
C ASN A 287 -6.29 -2.84 -7.21
N SER A 288 -5.07 -3.28 -6.87
CA SER A 288 -4.16 -3.91 -7.84
C SER A 288 -4.62 -5.31 -8.32
N ILE A 289 -5.42 -6.04 -7.54
CA ILE A 289 -5.94 -7.36 -7.93
C ILE A 289 -6.79 -7.22 -9.18
N ALA A 290 -7.67 -6.22 -9.22
CA ALA A 290 -8.50 -5.94 -10.40
C ALA A 290 -7.65 -5.64 -11.64
N THR A 291 -6.56 -4.88 -11.48
CA THR A 291 -5.61 -4.60 -12.56
C THR A 291 -4.92 -5.86 -13.05
N PHE A 292 -4.42 -6.70 -12.14
CA PHE A 292 -3.73 -7.94 -12.51
C PHE A 292 -4.65 -8.92 -13.24
N GLY A 293 -5.94 -8.96 -12.90
CA GLY A 293 -6.95 -9.72 -13.64
C GLY A 293 -7.10 -9.30 -15.11
N LEU A 294 -6.80 -8.04 -15.43
CA LEU A 294 -6.88 -7.49 -16.78
C LEU A 294 -5.58 -7.65 -17.59
N VAL A 295 -4.44 -7.92 -16.94
CA VAL A 295 -3.11 -7.91 -17.59
C VAL A 295 -3.04 -8.84 -18.81
N ARG A 296 -3.69 -9.99 -18.77
CA ARG A 296 -3.68 -10.96 -19.89
C ARG A 296 -4.17 -10.36 -21.21
N ASP A 297 -5.09 -9.38 -21.13
CA ASP A 297 -5.75 -8.75 -22.27
C ASP A 297 -5.13 -7.39 -22.66
N MET A 298 -4.10 -6.96 -21.94
CA MET A 298 -3.34 -5.77 -22.25
C MET A 298 -2.29 -6.03 -23.32
N ASP A 299 -1.96 -5.00 -24.10
CA ASP A 299 -0.79 -5.00 -24.98
C ASP A 299 0.54 -5.03 -24.18
N ALA A 300 1.63 -5.39 -24.83
CA ALA A 300 2.92 -5.61 -24.17
C ALA A 300 3.41 -4.37 -23.37
N ARG A 301 3.23 -3.16 -23.92
CA ARG A 301 3.56 -1.90 -23.23
C ARG A 301 2.59 -1.66 -22.07
N GLY A 302 1.30 -1.85 -22.29
CA GLY A 302 0.26 -1.67 -21.29
C GLY A 302 0.46 -2.53 -20.06
N LYS A 303 0.92 -3.77 -20.20
CA LYS A 303 1.28 -4.66 -19.08
C LYS A 303 2.35 -4.03 -18.19
N VAL A 304 3.46 -3.60 -18.76
CA VAL A 304 4.58 -3.01 -18.01
C VAL A 304 4.17 -1.70 -17.35
N VAL A 305 3.46 -0.83 -18.07
CA VAL A 305 2.97 0.46 -17.57
C VAL A 305 2.02 0.28 -16.39
N ASN A 306 1.06 -0.65 -16.49
CA ASN A 306 0.11 -0.90 -15.41
C ASN A 306 0.78 -1.47 -14.15
N ILE A 307 1.68 -2.43 -14.32
CA ILE A 307 2.41 -3.02 -13.19
C ILE A 307 3.31 -1.96 -12.53
N ALA A 308 4.01 -1.15 -13.32
CA ALA A 308 4.84 -0.06 -12.81
C ALA A 308 4.03 0.97 -12.02
N PHE A 309 2.89 1.40 -12.57
CA PHE A 309 1.97 2.31 -11.90
C PHE A 309 1.44 1.74 -10.59
N ALA A 310 1.05 0.46 -10.60
CA ALA A 310 0.50 -0.22 -9.43
C ALA A 310 1.49 -0.30 -8.26
N VAL A 311 2.80 -0.36 -8.49
CA VAL A 311 3.83 -0.40 -7.45
C VAL A 311 3.67 0.73 -6.43
N SER A 312 3.41 1.95 -6.88
CA SER A 312 3.22 3.09 -5.97
C SER A 312 1.76 3.52 -5.86
N ALA A 313 1.02 3.59 -6.98
CA ALA A 313 -0.32 4.19 -7.02
C ALA A 313 -1.46 3.24 -6.62
N ALA A 314 -1.25 1.92 -6.59
CA ALA A 314 -2.30 1.00 -6.19
C ALA A 314 -2.83 1.32 -4.78
N PHE A 315 -4.15 1.13 -4.59
CA PHE A 315 -4.85 1.38 -3.32
C PHE A 315 -4.85 2.83 -2.83
N VAL A 316 -4.39 3.80 -3.65
CA VAL A 316 -4.37 5.21 -3.23
C VAL A 316 -5.74 5.73 -2.87
N PHE A 317 -6.78 5.18 -3.49
CA PHE A 317 -8.19 5.44 -3.18
C PHE A 317 -8.92 4.17 -2.69
N GLY A 318 -8.20 3.18 -2.19
CA GLY A 318 -8.70 1.94 -1.61
C GLY A 318 -8.25 1.76 -0.16
N ASP A 319 -7.73 0.57 0.16
CA ASP A 319 -7.37 0.17 1.51
C ASP A 319 -6.33 1.09 2.16
N HIS A 320 -5.35 1.61 1.39
CA HIS A 320 -4.36 2.56 1.91
C HIS A 320 -4.98 3.92 2.28
N LEU A 321 -6.03 4.38 1.54
CA LEU A 321 -6.78 5.57 1.94
C LEU A 321 -7.48 5.34 3.27
N GLY A 322 -8.21 4.22 3.37
CA GLY A 322 -8.92 3.84 4.58
C GLY A 322 -7.99 3.70 5.77
N PHE A 323 -6.89 2.96 5.60
CA PHE A 323 -5.86 2.81 6.62
C PHE A 323 -5.31 4.17 7.08
N THR A 324 -4.86 5.00 6.13
CA THR A 324 -4.26 6.30 6.47
C THR A 324 -5.25 7.20 7.20
N ALA A 325 -6.51 7.22 6.78
CA ALA A 325 -7.54 8.05 7.42
C ALA A 325 -7.93 7.56 8.82
N GLY A 326 -7.90 6.24 9.07
CA GLY A 326 -8.18 5.68 10.39
C GLY A 326 -6.97 5.70 11.33
N PHE A 327 -5.76 5.55 10.79
CA PHE A 327 -4.53 5.42 11.58
C PHE A 327 -3.77 6.75 11.76
N ALA A 328 -3.67 7.56 10.71
CA ALA A 328 -2.92 8.82 10.69
C ALA A 328 -3.57 9.82 9.72
N PRO A 329 -4.75 10.40 10.05
CA PRO A 329 -5.53 11.25 9.14
C PRO A 329 -4.75 12.42 8.54
N GLN A 330 -3.81 12.99 9.31
CA GLN A 330 -2.95 14.09 8.87
C GLN A 330 -2.04 13.71 7.71
N MET A 331 -1.78 12.41 7.50
CA MET A 331 -0.96 11.90 6.40
C MET A 331 -1.72 11.73 5.08
N LEU A 332 -3.05 11.89 5.06
CA LEU A 332 -3.87 11.69 3.86
C LEU A 332 -3.37 12.47 2.64
N PRO A 333 -3.12 13.79 2.70
CA PRO A 333 -2.62 14.54 1.55
C PRO A 333 -1.24 14.03 1.10
N GLY A 334 -0.33 13.78 2.05
CA GLY A 334 1.01 13.26 1.78
C GLY A 334 0.98 11.87 1.14
N MET A 335 0.15 10.97 1.64
CA MET A 335 -0.02 9.62 1.10
C MET A 335 -0.57 9.67 -0.33
N ILE A 336 -1.64 10.43 -0.58
CA ILE A 336 -2.25 10.53 -1.91
C ILE A 336 -1.24 11.09 -2.92
N VAL A 337 -0.61 12.25 -2.62
CA VAL A 337 0.34 12.89 -3.52
C VAL A 337 1.57 12.02 -3.71
N GLY A 338 2.13 11.45 -2.65
CA GLY A 338 3.32 10.59 -2.72
C GLY A 338 3.09 9.38 -3.62
N LYS A 339 1.99 8.69 -3.45
CA LYS A 339 1.63 7.51 -4.26
C LYS A 339 1.40 7.87 -5.73
N LEU A 340 0.71 8.97 -6.00
CA LEU A 340 0.46 9.42 -7.37
C LEU A 340 1.75 9.90 -8.05
N VAL A 341 2.61 10.65 -7.37
CA VAL A 341 3.91 11.07 -7.91
C VAL A 341 4.79 9.85 -8.21
N GLY A 342 4.90 8.89 -7.28
CA GLY A 342 5.62 7.65 -7.51
C GLY A 342 5.08 6.88 -8.70
N GLY A 343 3.76 6.68 -8.77
CA GLY A 343 3.10 5.94 -9.86
C GLY A 343 3.22 6.61 -11.23
N ILE A 344 3.02 7.94 -11.31
CA ILE A 344 3.16 8.69 -12.57
C ILE A 344 4.62 8.66 -13.04
N SER A 345 5.57 8.83 -12.12
CA SER A 345 7.01 8.71 -12.44
C SER A 345 7.35 7.31 -12.95
N ALA A 346 6.73 6.27 -12.38
CA ALA A 346 6.90 4.89 -12.81
C ALA A 346 6.39 4.64 -14.24
N ILE A 347 5.29 5.29 -14.65
CA ILE A 347 4.84 5.27 -16.06
C ILE A 347 5.95 5.79 -16.96
N GLY A 348 6.58 6.92 -16.62
CA GLY A 348 7.69 7.48 -17.40
C GLY A 348 8.85 6.49 -17.58
N VAL A 349 9.27 5.83 -16.50
CA VAL A 349 10.33 4.80 -16.56
C VAL A 349 9.88 3.59 -17.38
N ALA A 350 8.64 3.12 -17.21
CA ALA A 350 8.08 2.00 -17.97
C ALA A 350 8.05 2.27 -19.48
N LEU A 351 7.71 3.51 -19.89
CA LEU A 351 7.73 3.92 -21.29
C LEU A 351 9.15 3.89 -21.86
N LEU A 352 10.17 4.29 -21.08
CA LEU A 352 11.56 4.17 -21.51
C LEU A 352 11.99 2.71 -21.69
N LEU A 353 11.62 1.82 -20.76
CA LEU A 353 11.94 0.39 -20.82
C LEU A 353 11.19 -0.38 -21.92
N THR A 354 10.09 0.19 -22.43
CA THR A 354 9.26 -0.41 -23.49
C THR A 354 9.39 0.30 -24.85
N ARG A 355 10.35 1.20 -24.97
CA ARG A 355 10.66 1.82 -26.26
C ARG A 355 11.16 0.76 -27.25
N GLU A 356 10.51 0.65 -28.39
CA GLU A 356 11.05 -0.12 -29.50
C GLU A 356 12.40 0.48 -29.89
N LYS A 357 13.44 -0.36 -29.91
CA LYS A 357 14.72 0.04 -30.52
C LYS A 357 14.46 0.21 -32.02
N LYS A 358 14.45 1.44 -32.48
CA LYS A 358 14.49 1.73 -33.91
C LYS A 358 15.75 1.19 -34.53
#